data_2d20af14991db09d046976e37aebe85f
#
_entry.id   2d20af14991db09d046976e37aebe85f
#
_cell.length_a   1.000
_cell.length_b   1.000
_cell.length_c   1.000
_cell.angle_alpha   90.00
_cell.angle_beta   90.00
_cell.angle_gamma   90.00
#
_symmetry.space_group_name_H-M   'P 1'
#
loop_
_entity.id
_entity.type
_entity.pdbx_description
1 polymer ?
#
loop_
_entity_poly.entity_id
_entity_poly.type
_entity_poly.pdbx_seq_one_letter_code
_entity_poly.pdbx_strand_id
1 'polypeptide(L)' 'MYEIIDVIHDYLFVTLRLRDVRTGAIRDWQHWDDLEDWLCEEYGVKDLKGLVIDALPKHGGWVDSEK' A
#
# COMPACT_ATOMS: atom_id res chain seq x y z
N MET A 1 7.70 -4.38 8.21
CA MET A 1 6.32 -4.04 8.56
C MET A 1 6.01 -2.62 8.11
N TYR A 2 4.86 -2.40 7.52
CA TYR A 2 4.51 -1.11 6.94
C TYR A 2 3.13 -0.69 7.39
N GLU A 3 2.98 0.60 7.64
CA GLU A 3 1.68 1.18 7.93
C GLU A 3 1.18 1.90 6.68
N ILE A 4 -0.05 1.64 6.28
CA ILE A 4 -0.65 2.31 5.14
C ILE A 4 -1.16 3.67 5.60
N ILE A 5 -0.50 4.75 5.18
CA ILE A 5 -0.85 6.08 5.62
C ILE A 5 -1.71 6.83 4.61
N ASP A 6 -1.77 6.33 3.37
CA ASP A 6 -2.66 6.93 2.39
C ASP A 6 -2.89 5.93 1.26
N VAL A 7 -4.03 6.08 0.57
CA VAL A 7 -4.40 5.22 -0.55
C VAL A 7 -4.79 6.15 -1.70
N ILE A 8 -4.07 6.05 -2.80
CA ILE A 8 -4.24 6.92 -3.94
C ILE A 8 -4.68 6.08 -5.13
N HIS A 9 -5.85 6.40 -5.68
CA HIS A 9 -6.38 5.67 -6.83
C HIS A 9 -5.96 6.37 -8.12
N ASP A 10 -5.50 5.57 -9.06
CA ASP A 10 -5.23 6.01 -10.40
C ASP A 10 -6.11 5.15 -11.33
N TYR A 11 -5.98 5.34 -12.64
CA TYR A 11 -6.89 4.72 -13.59
C TYR A 11 -6.95 3.20 -13.47
N LEU A 12 -5.80 2.54 -13.46
CA LEU A 12 -5.73 1.09 -13.37
C LEU A 12 -4.97 0.61 -12.13
N PHE A 13 -4.50 1.54 -11.32
CA PHE A 13 -3.60 1.21 -10.23
C PHE A 13 -4.09 1.82 -8.93
N VAL A 14 -3.66 1.21 -7.84
CA VAL A 14 -3.76 1.81 -6.53
C VAL A 14 -2.35 1.99 -6.00
N THR A 15 -2.07 3.15 -5.47
CA THR A 15 -0.77 3.44 -4.85
C THR A 15 -0.97 3.54 -3.35
N LEU A 16 -0.24 2.74 -2.62
CA LEU A 16 -0.26 2.78 -1.17
C LEU A 16 0.95 3.57 -0.70
N ARG A 17 0.69 4.64 0.04
CA ARG A 17 1.78 5.36 0.69
C ARG A 17 2.06 4.66 1.99
N LEU A 18 3.25 4.11 2.11
CA LEU A 18 3.62 3.24 3.21
C LEU A 18 4.70 3.88 4.07
N ARG A 19 4.55 3.73 5.37
CA ARG A 19 5.58 4.14 6.31
C ARG A 19 6.18 2.88 6.92
N ASP A 20 7.49 2.75 6.81
CA ASP A 20 8.21 1.66 7.47
C ASP A 20 8.20 1.95 8.97
N VAL A 21 7.59 1.06 9.75
CA VAL A 21 7.44 1.29 11.19
C VAL A 21 8.76 1.22 11.94
N ARG A 22 9.79 0.64 11.32
CA ARG A 22 11.11 0.55 11.96
C ARG A 22 11.92 1.81 11.77
N THR A 23 11.89 2.37 10.56
CA THR A 23 12.77 3.49 10.22
C THR A 23 12.02 4.81 10.07
N GLY A 24 10.70 4.75 9.88
CA GLY A 24 9.90 5.94 9.61
C GLY A 24 9.96 6.41 8.17
N ALA A 25 10.67 5.70 7.32
CA ALA A 25 10.78 6.08 5.91
C ALA A 25 9.44 5.91 5.21
N ILE A 26 9.10 6.87 4.36
CA ILE A 26 7.84 6.85 3.64
C ILE A 26 8.15 6.60 2.16
N ARG A 27 7.46 5.62 1.58
CA ARG A 27 7.62 5.28 0.18
C ARG A 27 6.26 4.92 -0.39
N ASP A 28 6.11 5.08 -1.70
CA ASP A 28 4.90 4.70 -2.40
C ASP A 28 5.11 3.33 -3.06
N TRP A 29 4.06 2.50 -2.99
CA TRP A 29 4.08 1.17 -3.57
C TRP A 29 2.81 1.02 -4.39
N GLN A 30 2.93 0.51 -5.61
CA GLN A 30 1.85 0.48 -6.57
C GLN A 30 1.48 -0.93 -6.97
N HIS A 31 0.21 -1.15 -7.18
CA HIS A 31 -0.33 -2.45 -7.60
C HIS A 31 -1.58 -2.19 -8.45
N TRP A 32 -2.11 -3.23 -9.06
CA TRP A 32 -3.39 -3.15 -9.75
C TRP A 32 -4.49 -2.73 -8.77
N ASP A 33 -5.53 -2.11 -9.29
CA ASP A 33 -6.55 -1.52 -8.43
C ASP A 33 -7.37 -2.53 -7.63
N ASP A 34 -7.37 -3.80 -8.05
CA ASP A 34 -8.08 -4.84 -7.31
C ASP A 34 -7.42 -5.18 -5.97
N LEU A 35 -6.20 -4.72 -5.77
CA LEU A 35 -5.49 -4.97 -4.52
C LEU A 35 -6.24 -4.43 -3.31
N GLU A 36 -6.88 -3.28 -3.47
CA GLU A 36 -7.59 -2.67 -2.35
C GLU A 36 -8.70 -3.58 -1.85
N ASP A 37 -9.50 -4.12 -2.74
CA ASP A 37 -10.56 -5.03 -2.36
C ASP A 37 -10.00 -6.29 -1.73
N TRP A 38 -8.93 -6.83 -2.32
CA TRP A 38 -8.32 -8.05 -1.82
C TRP A 38 -7.78 -7.86 -0.40
N LEU A 39 -7.09 -6.74 -0.15
CA LEU A 39 -6.56 -6.47 1.18
C LEU A 39 -7.66 -6.22 2.19
N CYS A 40 -8.71 -5.50 1.81
CA CYS A 40 -9.84 -5.28 2.70
C CYS A 40 -10.47 -6.60 3.12
N GLU A 41 -10.59 -7.53 2.19
CA GLU A 41 -11.17 -8.83 2.45
C GLU A 41 -10.24 -9.67 3.32
N GLU A 42 -8.96 -9.65 2.99
CA GLU A 42 -7.96 -10.45 3.70
C GLU A 42 -7.85 -10.04 5.17
N TYR A 43 -7.88 -8.76 5.44
CA TYR A 43 -7.71 -8.23 6.80
C TYR A 43 -9.02 -7.87 7.49
N GLY A 44 -10.15 -8.04 6.80
CA GLY A 44 -11.45 -7.77 7.39
C GLY A 44 -11.69 -6.31 7.73
N VAL A 45 -11.18 -5.41 6.92
CA VAL A 45 -11.32 -3.96 7.14
C VAL A 45 -12.07 -3.33 5.97
N LYS A 46 -12.68 -2.19 6.21
CA LYS A 46 -13.37 -1.44 5.17
C LYS A 46 -12.48 -0.40 4.51
N ASP A 47 -11.44 0.03 5.21
CA ASP A 47 -10.55 1.07 4.76
C ASP A 47 -9.12 0.63 5.06
N LEU A 48 -8.24 0.75 4.08
CA LEU A 48 -6.85 0.36 4.25
C LEU A 48 -6.04 1.38 5.03
N LYS A 49 -6.49 2.62 5.10
CA LYS A 49 -5.74 3.67 5.76
C LYS A 49 -5.60 3.36 7.25
N GLY A 50 -4.38 3.34 7.72
CA GLY A 50 -4.08 2.98 9.10
C GLY A 50 -3.79 1.52 9.32
N LEU A 51 -3.99 0.67 8.30
CA LEU A 51 -3.71 -0.75 8.42
C LEU A 51 -2.21 -0.98 8.42
N VAL A 52 -1.75 -1.90 9.27
CA VAL A 52 -0.34 -2.28 9.33
C VAL A 52 -0.21 -3.68 8.72
N ILE A 53 0.67 -3.81 7.74
CA ILE A 53 0.90 -5.09 7.07
C ILE A 53 2.36 -5.47 7.21
N ASP A 54 2.64 -6.77 7.28
CA ASP A 54 3.99 -7.26 7.47
C ASP A 54 4.62 -7.77 6.17
N ALA A 55 3.86 -7.87 5.10
CA ALA A 55 4.38 -8.31 3.81
C ALA A 55 3.58 -7.67 2.68
N LEU A 56 4.25 -7.41 1.58
CA LEU A 56 3.60 -6.86 0.39
C LEU A 56 3.37 -7.96 -0.64
N PRO A 57 2.29 -7.88 -1.41
CA PRO A 57 2.05 -8.83 -2.49
C PRO A 57 3.18 -8.78 -3.52
N LYS A 58 3.41 -9.93 -4.16
CA LYS A 58 4.56 -10.08 -5.03
C LYS A 58 4.50 -9.26 -6.31
N HIS A 59 3.32 -8.96 -6.77
CA HIS A 59 3.16 -8.34 -8.08
C HIS A 59 3.17 -6.82 -8.06
N GLY A 60 3.31 -6.23 -6.89
CA GLY A 60 3.44 -4.79 -6.79
C GLY A 60 4.88 -4.33 -6.93
N GLY A 61 5.05 -3.04 -7.00
CA GLY A 61 6.39 -2.48 -7.10
C GLY A 61 6.48 -1.11 -6.48
N TRP A 62 7.68 -0.80 -6.03
CA TRP A 62 7.96 0.51 -5.45
C TRP A 62 7.96 1.57 -6.56
N VAL A 63 7.39 2.72 -6.25
CA VAL A 63 7.38 3.85 -7.18
C VAL A 63 8.56 4.73 -6.85
N ASP A 64 9.47 4.86 -7.82
CA ASP A 64 10.61 5.74 -7.65
C ASP A 64 10.22 7.13 -8.07
N SER A 65 10.24 8.04 -7.15
CA SER A 65 9.90 9.40 -7.43
C SER A 65 11.10 10.25 -7.72
N GLU A 66 12.29 9.72 -7.82
CA GLU A 66 13.41 10.47 -8.04
C GLU A 66 13.76 10.81 -9.32
N LYS A 67 14.13 11.47 -9.50
CA LYS A 67 14.70 11.65 -10.45
C LYS A 67 15.05 12.62 -10.58
#